data_2fdddc2ac8a95397fc5c8bad96bc5dd1
#
_entry.id   2fdddc2ac8a95397fc5c8bad96bc5dd1
#
_cell.length_a   1.000
_cell.length_b   1.000
_cell.length_c   1.000
_cell.angle_alpha   90.00
_cell.angle_beta   90.00
_cell.angle_gamma   90.00
#
_symmetry.space_group_name_H-M   'P 1'
#
loop_
_entity.id
_entity.type
_entity.pdbx_description
1 polymer ?
#
loop_
_entity_poly.entity_id
_entity_poly.type
_entity_poly.pdbx_seq_one_letter_code
_entity_poly.pdbx_strand_id
1 'polypeptide(L)'
;RDPRHIERISSDLHTATRQSPSGLNHQAIGAIQNALLDIKAKSLELPVYALFGGPVRHRIPLYWSHFALYRLRRGFEIYKKKEMKTLDDMVDHAQCVINAGYSALKTKIHYFDATGGTGYFPCFGSEPGAPELNLSPSMFKNIVDQMSSIRDEVGDELDLILDLNSNFKADGVIRIANALRDLNIRWLEIDVLDADVLRDIREK
;
A
#
# COMPACT_ATOMS: atom_id res chain seq x y z
N ARG A 1 25.12 -10.71 25.30
CA ARG A 1 24.49 -11.89 24.66
C ARG A 1 25.01 -12.00 23.23
N ASP A 2 25.14 -13.22 22.73
CA ASP A 2 25.51 -13.44 21.33
C ASP A 2 24.31 -13.08 20.42
N PRO A 3 24.44 -12.13 19.49
CA PRO A 3 23.34 -11.70 18.63
C PRO A 3 22.88 -12.78 17.66
N ARG A 4 23.65 -13.85 17.49
CA ARG A 4 23.30 -14.99 16.62
C ARG A 4 22.27 -15.94 17.27
N HIS A 5 22.02 -15.82 18.59
CA HIS A 5 21.01 -16.57 19.33
C HIS A 5 19.64 -15.91 19.20
N ILE A 6 19.10 -15.83 18.00
CA ILE A 6 17.90 -15.06 17.63
C ILE A 6 16.70 -15.53 18.45
N GLU A 7 16.43 -16.82 18.50
CA GLU A 7 15.27 -17.39 19.23
C GLU A 7 15.29 -17.05 20.71
N ARG A 8 16.47 -17.10 21.35
CA ARG A 8 16.61 -16.73 22.76
C ARG A 8 16.31 -15.26 22.99
N ILE A 9 16.85 -14.38 22.12
CA ILE A 9 16.61 -12.93 22.24
C ILE A 9 15.14 -12.62 21.99
N SER A 10 14.55 -13.25 20.96
CA SER A 10 13.11 -13.10 20.66
C SER A 10 12.23 -13.52 21.81
N SER A 11 12.51 -14.67 22.45
CA SER A 11 11.77 -15.15 23.61
C SER A 11 11.88 -14.18 24.80
N ASP A 12 13.07 -13.64 25.06
CA ASP A 12 13.26 -12.65 26.12
C ASP A 12 12.48 -11.36 25.86
N LEU A 13 12.44 -10.88 24.60
CA LEU A 13 11.69 -9.69 24.20
C LEU A 13 10.18 -9.89 24.33
N HIS A 14 9.65 -11.02 23.84
CA HIS A 14 8.24 -11.36 23.99
C HIS A 14 7.84 -11.51 25.48
N THR A 15 8.70 -12.10 26.30
CA THR A 15 8.48 -12.21 27.73
C THR A 15 8.42 -10.84 28.41
N ALA A 16 9.34 -9.94 28.05
CA ALA A 16 9.39 -8.59 28.61
C ALA A 16 8.17 -7.74 28.21
N THR A 17 7.58 -8.01 27.06
CA THR A 17 6.44 -7.24 26.50
C THR A 17 5.10 -7.98 26.58
N ARG A 18 5.01 -9.06 27.33
CA ARG A 18 3.83 -9.94 27.38
C ARG A 18 2.51 -9.26 27.76
N GLN A 19 2.58 -8.12 28.46
CA GLN A 19 1.39 -7.35 28.87
C GLN A 19 0.88 -6.41 27.75
N SER A 20 1.64 -6.24 26.67
CA SER A 20 1.27 -5.48 25.49
C SER A 20 1.71 -6.24 24.22
N PRO A 21 1.00 -7.32 23.87
CA PRO A 21 1.47 -8.32 22.91
C PRO A 21 1.23 -7.94 21.43
N SER A 22 0.98 -6.67 21.12
CA SER A 22 0.66 -6.24 19.74
C SER A 22 1.16 -4.83 19.44
N GLY A 23 0.82 -4.33 18.25
CA GLY A 23 1.12 -2.95 17.84
C GLY A 23 2.62 -2.67 17.80
N LEU A 24 3.02 -1.52 18.33
CA LEU A 24 4.40 -1.03 18.25
C LEU A 24 5.43 -1.98 18.89
N ASN A 25 5.07 -2.72 19.93
CA ASN A 25 5.97 -3.70 20.54
C ASN A 25 6.36 -4.81 19.58
N HIS A 26 5.39 -5.38 18.86
CA HIS A 26 5.68 -6.42 17.87
C HIS A 26 6.46 -5.87 16.66
N GLN A 27 6.18 -4.64 16.24
CA GLN A 27 6.98 -3.99 15.19
C GLN A 27 8.44 -3.78 15.64
N ALA A 28 8.67 -3.34 16.87
CA ALA A 28 10.01 -3.17 17.43
C ALA A 28 10.74 -4.52 17.56
N ILE A 29 10.07 -5.57 18.04
CA ILE A 29 10.64 -6.91 18.11
C ILE A 29 11.00 -7.42 16.70
N GLY A 30 10.11 -7.25 15.71
CA GLY A 30 10.36 -7.63 14.32
C GLY A 30 11.56 -6.90 13.72
N ALA A 31 11.72 -5.60 14.01
CA ALA A 31 12.88 -4.83 13.57
C ALA A 31 14.19 -5.37 14.18
N ILE A 32 14.18 -5.70 15.48
CA ILE A 32 15.33 -6.31 16.14
C ILE A 32 15.65 -7.68 15.55
N GLN A 33 14.64 -8.53 15.33
CA GLN A 33 14.81 -9.85 14.71
C GLN A 33 15.42 -9.74 13.32
N ASN A 34 14.99 -8.81 12.50
CA ASN A 34 15.56 -8.56 11.18
C ASN A 34 17.05 -8.18 11.27
N ALA A 35 17.43 -7.32 12.21
CA ALA A 35 18.82 -6.96 12.44
C ALA A 35 19.66 -8.16 12.90
N LEU A 36 19.11 -9.02 13.78
CA LEU A 36 19.78 -10.23 14.24
C LEU A 36 19.96 -11.26 13.11
N LEU A 37 18.97 -11.41 12.22
CA LEU A 37 19.06 -12.25 11.03
C LEU A 37 20.16 -11.76 10.08
N ASP A 38 20.25 -10.44 9.88
CA ASP A 38 21.30 -9.84 9.03
C ASP A 38 22.71 -10.08 9.64
N ILE A 39 22.87 -9.87 10.95
CA ILE A 39 24.13 -10.14 11.67
C ILE A 39 24.51 -11.62 11.52
N LYS A 40 23.56 -12.53 11.73
CA LYS A 40 23.82 -13.97 11.61
C LYS A 40 24.22 -14.37 10.19
N ALA A 41 23.48 -13.88 9.19
CA ALA A 41 23.78 -14.16 7.79
C ALA A 41 25.17 -13.63 7.40
N LYS A 42 25.50 -12.40 7.76
CA LYS A 42 26.83 -11.83 7.54
C LYS A 42 27.94 -12.58 8.23
N SER A 43 27.72 -13.07 9.46
CA SER A 43 28.71 -13.88 10.18
C SER A 43 29.00 -15.23 9.52
N LEU A 44 28.10 -15.68 8.65
CA LEU A 44 28.23 -16.92 7.86
C LEU A 44 28.61 -16.63 6.39
N GLU A 45 28.80 -15.37 6.03
CA GLU A 45 29.05 -14.92 4.65
C GLU A 45 27.95 -15.34 3.67
N LEU A 46 26.69 -15.38 4.15
CA LEU A 46 25.51 -15.78 3.39
C LEU A 46 24.50 -14.64 3.29
N PRO A 47 23.68 -14.60 2.25
CA PRO A 47 22.50 -13.72 2.23
C PRO A 47 21.42 -14.27 3.19
N VAL A 48 20.60 -13.38 3.73
CA VAL A 48 19.55 -13.73 4.73
C VAL A 48 18.65 -14.88 4.23
N TYR A 49 18.26 -14.89 2.97
CA TYR A 49 17.36 -15.92 2.45
C TYR A 49 17.98 -17.34 2.52
N ALA A 50 19.31 -17.45 2.53
CA ALA A 50 19.98 -18.75 2.64
C ALA A 50 19.79 -19.38 4.03
N LEU A 51 19.53 -18.57 5.07
CA LEU A 51 19.18 -19.06 6.41
C LEU A 51 17.82 -19.80 6.44
N PHE A 52 16.99 -19.58 5.43
CA PHE A 52 15.66 -20.17 5.27
C PHE A 52 15.59 -21.26 4.19
N GLY A 53 16.73 -21.83 3.81
CA GLY A 53 16.79 -22.93 2.85
C GLY A 53 17.08 -22.53 1.39
N GLY A 54 17.36 -21.27 1.13
CA GLY A 54 17.73 -20.76 -0.19
C GLY A 54 16.56 -20.19 -1.00
N PRO A 55 16.83 -19.73 -2.23
CA PRO A 55 15.81 -19.05 -3.03
C PRO A 55 14.90 -20.05 -3.75
N VAL A 56 13.59 -19.87 -3.64
CA VAL A 56 12.62 -20.55 -4.50
C VAL A 56 12.52 -19.83 -5.86
N ARG A 57 12.78 -18.52 -5.87
CA ARG A 57 12.78 -17.67 -7.08
C ARG A 57 13.98 -16.74 -7.05
N HIS A 58 14.61 -16.55 -8.21
CA HIS A 58 15.74 -15.63 -8.37
C HIS A 58 15.30 -14.23 -8.81
N ARG A 59 14.06 -14.09 -9.29
CA ARG A 59 13.45 -12.82 -9.69
C ARG A 59 12.03 -12.75 -9.14
N ILE A 60 11.68 -11.59 -8.60
CA ILE A 60 10.37 -11.30 -8.04
C ILE A 60 9.80 -10.11 -8.81
N PRO A 61 8.59 -10.23 -9.42
CA PRO A 61 7.91 -9.10 -10.02
C PRO A 61 7.61 -8.03 -8.97
N LEU A 62 7.82 -6.77 -9.33
CA LEU A 62 7.52 -5.62 -8.48
C LEU A 62 6.42 -4.78 -9.12
N TYR A 63 5.61 -4.15 -8.29
CA TYR A 63 4.70 -3.11 -8.72
C TYR A 63 5.18 -1.73 -8.27
N TRP A 64 4.85 -0.70 -9.02
CA TRP A 64 5.10 0.68 -8.62
C TRP A 64 4.11 1.07 -7.52
N SER A 65 4.59 1.26 -6.29
CA SER A 65 3.77 1.66 -5.14
C SER A 65 3.73 3.17 -4.97
N HIS A 66 2.73 3.67 -4.22
CA HIS A 66 2.53 5.11 -3.96
C HIS A 66 2.52 5.97 -5.22
N PHE A 67 1.92 5.42 -6.29
CA PHE A 67 1.82 6.10 -7.58
C PHE A 67 1.25 7.51 -7.43
N ALA A 68 1.84 8.48 -8.09
CA ALA A 68 1.55 9.91 -8.07
C ALA A 68 1.85 10.67 -6.76
N LEU A 69 1.78 10.02 -5.60
CA LEU A 69 1.82 10.67 -4.28
C LEU A 69 2.99 11.64 -4.09
N TYR A 70 4.18 11.27 -4.54
CA TYR A 70 5.40 12.08 -4.42
C TYR A 70 5.45 13.29 -5.39
N ARG A 71 4.44 13.45 -6.25
CA ARG A 71 4.29 14.59 -7.16
C ARG A 71 3.09 15.48 -6.83
N LEU A 72 2.41 15.20 -5.70
CA LEU A 72 1.26 15.96 -5.22
C LEU A 72 1.67 16.90 -4.10
N ARG A 73 1.10 18.12 -4.06
CA ARG A 73 1.34 19.14 -3.03
C ARG A 73 2.83 19.25 -2.64
N ARG A 74 3.16 19.12 -1.33
CA ARG A 74 4.53 19.23 -0.83
C ARG A 74 5.48 18.11 -1.30
N GLY A 75 4.94 16.99 -1.78
CA GLY A 75 5.76 15.87 -2.25
C GLY A 75 6.67 16.27 -3.41
N PHE A 76 6.15 17.03 -4.37
CA PHE A 76 6.94 17.44 -5.55
C PHE A 76 8.14 18.33 -5.18
N GLU A 77 8.01 19.19 -4.15
CA GLU A 77 9.12 20.02 -3.66
C GLU A 77 10.20 19.18 -3.01
N ILE A 78 9.81 18.23 -2.12
CA ILE A 78 10.72 17.34 -1.40
C ILE A 78 11.51 16.46 -2.36
N TYR A 79 10.83 15.86 -3.33
CA TYR A 79 11.43 14.93 -4.29
C TYR A 79 11.95 15.62 -5.56
N LYS A 80 11.86 16.95 -5.67
CA LYS A 80 12.28 17.75 -6.84
C LYS A 80 11.69 17.22 -8.14
N LYS A 81 10.40 16.91 -8.13
CA LYS A 81 9.65 16.40 -9.29
C LYS A 81 8.69 17.47 -9.81
N LYS A 82 8.26 17.36 -11.07
CA LYS A 82 7.18 18.21 -11.61
C LYS A 82 5.90 17.91 -10.84
N GLU A 83 5.22 18.97 -10.34
CA GLU A 83 3.92 18.86 -9.69
C GLU A 83 2.87 18.29 -10.65
N MET A 84 1.98 17.44 -10.14
CA MET A 84 0.75 17.03 -10.80
C MET A 84 -0.40 17.90 -10.29
N LYS A 85 -1.06 18.58 -11.21
CA LYS A 85 -2.15 19.51 -10.88
C LYS A 85 -3.52 19.02 -11.30
N THR A 86 -3.56 18.08 -12.22
CA THR A 86 -4.79 17.56 -12.82
C THR A 86 -4.80 16.04 -12.84
N LEU A 87 -5.98 15.47 -13.06
CA LEU A 87 -6.12 14.04 -13.32
C LEU A 87 -5.34 13.63 -14.58
N ASP A 88 -5.36 14.47 -15.62
CA ASP A 88 -4.63 14.21 -16.87
C ASP A 88 -3.11 14.12 -16.63
N ASP A 89 -2.52 15.00 -15.80
CA ASP A 89 -1.11 14.89 -15.40
C ASP A 89 -0.80 13.55 -14.71
N MET A 90 -1.77 13.00 -13.97
CA MET A 90 -1.62 11.69 -13.31
C MET A 90 -1.74 10.55 -14.30
N VAL A 91 -2.69 10.64 -15.23
CA VAL A 91 -2.91 9.68 -16.33
C VAL A 91 -1.67 9.59 -17.22
N ASP A 92 -1.16 10.71 -17.69
CA ASP A 92 0.09 10.80 -18.48
C ASP A 92 1.28 10.15 -17.74
N HIS A 93 1.30 10.26 -16.40
CA HIS A 93 2.36 9.65 -15.61
C HIS A 93 2.25 8.12 -15.54
N ALA A 94 1.11 7.53 -15.77
CA ALA A 94 0.94 6.08 -15.77
C ALA A 94 1.77 5.42 -16.89
N GLN A 95 1.92 6.07 -18.03
CA GLN A 95 2.79 5.61 -19.11
C GLN A 95 4.26 5.51 -18.68
N CYS A 96 4.71 6.39 -17.76
CA CYS A 96 6.08 6.31 -17.22
C CYS A 96 6.34 5.04 -16.41
N VAL A 97 5.30 4.43 -15.81
CA VAL A 97 5.40 3.16 -15.07
C VAL A 97 5.71 2.01 -16.04
N ILE A 98 5.02 1.96 -17.17
CA ILE A 98 5.27 0.98 -18.23
C ILE A 98 6.68 1.16 -18.79
N ASN A 99 7.06 2.39 -19.13
CA ASN A 99 8.38 2.73 -19.67
C ASN A 99 9.53 2.40 -18.68
N ALA A 100 9.25 2.39 -17.37
CA ALA A 100 10.21 1.97 -16.35
C ALA A 100 10.28 0.44 -16.16
N GLY A 101 9.49 -0.34 -16.92
CA GLY A 101 9.50 -1.80 -16.92
C GLY A 101 8.66 -2.45 -15.82
N TYR A 102 7.76 -1.72 -15.16
CA TYR A 102 6.80 -2.30 -14.22
C TYR A 102 5.57 -2.81 -14.96
N SER A 103 5.04 -3.95 -14.50
CA SER A 103 3.81 -4.56 -15.02
C SER A 103 2.58 -4.27 -14.15
N ALA A 104 2.75 -3.54 -13.06
CA ALA A 104 1.65 -3.16 -12.18
C ALA A 104 1.94 -1.85 -11.44
N LEU A 105 0.88 -1.09 -11.16
CA LEU A 105 0.93 0.08 -10.27
C LEU A 105 -0.11 -0.01 -9.15
N LYS A 106 0.26 0.49 -7.97
CA LYS A 106 -0.64 0.71 -6.85
C LYS A 106 -0.82 2.19 -6.60
N THR A 107 -2.05 2.66 -6.74
CA THR A 107 -2.45 4.03 -6.46
C THR A 107 -3.34 4.10 -5.23
N LYS A 108 -3.46 5.30 -4.69
CA LYS A 108 -4.41 5.67 -3.64
C LYS A 108 -5.48 6.57 -4.25
N ILE A 109 -6.45 6.99 -3.45
CA ILE A 109 -7.45 7.96 -3.89
C ILE A 109 -6.80 9.34 -3.91
N HIS A 110 -6.93 10.05 -5.00
CA HIS A 110 -6.42 11.40 -5.21
C HIS A 110 -7.55 12.36 -5.60
N TYR A 111 -7.40 13.62 -5.20
CA TYR A 111 -8.25 14.71 -5.62
C TYR A 111 -7.46 15.72 -6.41
N PHE A 112 -8.14 16.35 -7.36
CA PHE A 112 -7.62 17.49 -8.11
C PHE A 112 -8.62 18.62 -8.04
N ASP A 113 -8.17 19.78 -7.58
CA ASP A 113 -8.95 21.01 -7.49
C ASP A 113 -8.14 22.21 -8.00
N ALA A 114 -8.68 23.42 -7.86
CA ALA A 114 -8.00 24.65 -8.30
C ALA A 114 -6.63 24.90 -7.63
N THR A 115 -6.34 24.23 -6.52
CA THR A 115 -5.08 24.35 -5.78
C THR A 115 -4.07 23.28 -6.13
N GLY A 116 -4.43 22.32 -7.01
CA GLY A 116 -3.61 21.19 -7.44
C GLY A 116 -4.08 19.82 -6.92
N GLY A 117 -3.21 18.81 -7.04
CA GLY A 117 -3.52 17.45 -6.63
C GLY A 117 -3.23 17.18 -5.16
N THR A 118 -4.06 16.36 -4.51
CA THR A 118 -3.86 15.87 -3.14
C THR A 118 -4.28 14.42 -2.98
N GLY A 119 -3.57 13.68 -2.14
CA GLY A 119 -4.02 12.36 -1.72
C GLY A 119 -5.13 12.44 -0.66
N TYR A 120 -6.04 11.49 -0.67
CA TYR A 120 -7.11 11.36 0.31
C TYR A 120 -6.69 10.40 1.43
N PHE A 121 -6.32 10.96 2.58
CA PHE A 121 -5.76 10.22 3.71
C PHE A 121 -6.44 10.52 5.05
N PRO A 122 -7.77 10.51 5.17
CA PRO A 122 -8.43 10.77 6.45
C PRO A 122 -8.05 9.73 7.52
N CYS A 123 -7.68 8.50 7.11
CA CYS A 123 -7.21 7.46 8.03
C CYS A 123 -5.93 7.82 8.81
N PHE A 124 -5.13 8.76 8.30
CA PHE A 124 -3.94 9.29 8.98
C PHE A 124 -4.20 10.63 9.65
N GLY A 125 -5.44 11.13 9.62
CA GLY A 125 -5.85 12.35 10.28
C GLY A 125 -5.99 12.17 11.79
N SER A 126 -5.86 13.27 12.52
CA SER A 126 -6.12 13.36 13.96
C SER A 126 -7.49 14.00 14.27
N GLU A 127 -8.23 14.39 13.25
CA GLU A 127 -9.52 15.03 13.40
C GLU A 127 -10.60 14.05 13.86
N PRO A 128 -11.60 14.50 14.64
CA PRO A 128 -12.74 13.67 14.99
C PRO A 128 -13.44 13.12 13.75
N GLY A 129 -13.71 11.81 13.74
CA GLY A 129 -14.34 11.13 12.61
C GLY A 129 -13.37 10.49 11.60
N ALA A 130 -12.07 10.62 11.77
CA ALA A 130 -11.09 9.85 11.00
C ALA A 130 -10.99 8.40 11.54
N PRO A 131 -10.85 7.36 10.65
CA PRO A 131 -10.94 7.43 9.19
C PRO A 131 -12.36 7.75 8.68
N GLU A 132 -12.49 8.26 7.44
CA GLU A 132 -13.81 8.48 6.83
C GLU A 132 -14.44 7.15 6.43
N LEU A 133 -15.50 6.79 7.12
CA LEU A 133 -16.18 5.50 6.93
C LEU A 133 -17.36 5.55 5.96
N ASN A 134 -17.81 6.75 5.56
CA ASN A 134 -18.93 6.93 4.68
C ASN A 134 -18.48 7.32 3.26
N LEU A 135 -18.94 6.59 2.27
CA LEU A 135 -18.66 6.87 0.87
C LEU A 135 -19.66 7.90 0.33
N SER A 136 -19.24 9.14 0.17
CA SER A 136 -20.07 10.18 -0.46
C SER A 136 -20.22 9.94 -1.97
N PRO A 137 -21.31 10.45 -2.60
CA PRO A 137 -21.47 10.33 -4.06
C PRO A 137 -20.33 10.98 -4.85
N SER A 138 -19.81 12.11 -4.38
CA SER A 138 -18.68 12.80 -5.02
C SER A 138 -17.39 11.99 -4.93
N MET A 139 -17.11 11.38 -3.78
CA MET A 139 -15.97 10.49 -3.59
C MET A 139 -16.08 9.25 -4.48
N PHE A 140 -17.25 8.64 -4.52
CA PHE A 140 -17.49 7.47 -5.37
C PHE A 140 -17.20 7.80 -6.85
N LYS A 141 -17.77 8.94 -7.32
CA LYS A 141 -17.50 9.39 -8.70
C LYS A 141 -16.00 9.62 -8.94
N ASN A 142 -15.32 10.30 -8.02
CA ASN A 142 -13.89 10.59 -8.13
C ASN A 142 -13.04 9.31 -8.23
N ILE A 143 -13.36 8.28 -7.45
CA ILE A 143 -12.65 6.99 -7.52
C ILE A 143 -12.85 6.33 -8.88
N VAL A 144 -14.08 6.30 -9.37
CA VAL A 144 -14.41 5.69 -10.67
C VAL A 144 -13.73 6.45 -11.79
N ASP A 145 -13.82 7.78 -11.82
CA ASP A 145 -13.18 8.62 -12.85
C ASP A 145 -11.66 8.41 -12.86
N GLN A 146 -11.02 8.41 -11.68
CA GLN A 146 -9.58 8.19 -11.56
C GLN A 146 -9.15 6.84 -12.14
N MET A 147 -9.81 5.78 -11.75
CA MET A 147 -9.40 4.43 -12.15
C MET A 147 -9.73 4.15 -13.62
N SER A 148 -10.86 4.65 -14.12
CA SER A 148 -11.23 4.55 -15.55
C SER A 148 -10.23 5.31 -16.41
N SER A 149 -9.91 6.55 -16.06
CA SER A 149 -8.97 7.37 -16.84
C SER A 149 -7.58 6.74 -16.90
N ILE A 150 -7.09 6.14 -15.80
CA ILE A 150 -5.82 5.41 -15.83
C ILE A 150 -5.92 4.18 -16.73
N ARG A 151 -7.00 3.39 -16.64
CA ARG A 151 -7.20 2.20 -17.46
C ARG A 151 -7.30 2.54 -18.94
N ASP A 152 -8.03 3.60 -19.30
CA ASP A 152 -8.15 4.05 -20.68
C ASP A 152 -6.79 4.43 -21.29
N GLU A 153 -5.89 5.03 -20.50
CA GLU A 153 -4.54 5.40 -20.95
C GLU A 153 -3.62 4.19 -21.11
N VAL A 154 -3.59 3.29 -20.12
CA VAL A 154 -2.59 2.20 -20.08
C VAL A 154 -3.09 0.90 -20.74
N GLY A 155 -4.37 0.84 -21.11
CA GLY A 155 -4.95 -0.39 -21.67
C GLY A 155 -4.76 -1.58 -20.73
N ASP A 156 -4.53 -2.76 -21.28
CA ASP A 156 -4.30 -4.01 -20.54
C ASP A 156 -2.82 -4.28 -20.25
N GLU A 157 -1.92 -3.36 -20.61
CA GLU A 157 -0.48 -3.53 -20.42
C GLU A 157 -0.05 -3.43 -18.94
N LEU A 158 -0.88 -2.82 -18.09
CA LEU A 158 -0.56 -2.55 -16.70
C LEU A 158 -1.66 -3.04 -15.76
N ASP A 159 -1.31 -3.89 -14.81
CA ASP A 159 -2.19 -4.26 -13.71
C ASP A 159 -2.43 -3.05 -12.80
N LEU A 160 -3.69 -2.77 -12.49
CA LEU A 160 -4.07 -1.68 -11.59
C LEU A 160 -4.44 -2.20 -10.21
N ILE A 161 -3.97 -1.50 -9.19
CA ILE A 161 -4.24 -1.79 -7.78
C ILE A 161 -4.70 -0.49 -7.12
N LEU A 162 -5.80 -0.55 -6.38
CA LEU A 162 -6.31 0.58 -5.61
C LEU A 162 -6.25 0.30 -4.11
N ASP A 163 -5.62 1.19 -3.37
CA ASP A 163 -5.52 1.16 -1.91
C ASP A 163 -6.49 2.18 -1.32
N LEU A 164 -7.46 1.71 -0.56
CA LEU A 164 -8.51 2.52 0.07
C LEU A 164 -8.10 3.10 1.44
N ASN A 165 -6.97 2.71 2.00
CA ASN A 165 -6.38 3.25 3.23
C ASN A 165 -7.35 3.27 4.43
N SER A 166 -7.88 2.14 4.82
CA SER A 166 -8.78 1.98 5.97
C SER A 166 -10.06 2.84 5.90
N ASN A 167 -10.37 3.43 4.75
CA ASN A 167 -11.60 4.19 4.57
C ASN A 167 -12.75 3.26 4.19
N PHE A 168 -13.94 3.75 4.42
CA PHE A 168 -15.23 3.20 4.05
C PHE A 168 -15.61 1.92 4.81
N LYS A 169 -16.91 1.80 5.03
CA LYS A 169 -17.56 0.57 5.53
C LYS A 169 -17.70 -0.44 4.40
N ALA A 170 -18.07 -1.65 4.75
CA ALA A 170 -18.23 -2.75 3.81
C ALA A 170 -19.13 -2.42 2.62
N ASP A 171 -20.25 -1.74 2.84
CA ASP A 171 -21.17 -1.31 1.77
C ASP A 171 -20.52 -0.36 0.77
N GLY A 172 -19.72 0.59 1.25
CA GLY A 172 -18.93 1.49 0.41
C GLY A 172 -17.87 0.75 -0.41
N VAL A 173 -17.14 -0.17 0.23
CA VAL A 173 -16.13 -1.01 -0.45
C VAL A 173 -16.78 -1.88 -1.53
N ILE A 174 -17.90 -2.53 -1.23
CA ILE A 174 -18.65 -3.36 -2.20
C ILE A 174 -19.12 -2.52 -3.40
N ARG A 175 -19.63 -1.31 -3.16
CA ARG A 175 -20.02 -0.39 -4.24
C ARG A 175 -18.85 0.00 -5.13
N ILE A 176 -17.70 0.31 -4.55
CA ILE A 176 -16.47 0.59 -5.30
C ILE A 176 -16.04 -0.64 -6.11
N ALA A 177 -15.96 -1.81 -5.48
CA ALA A 177 -15.56 -3.05 -6.14
C ALA A 177 -16.43 -3.35 -7.37
N ASN A 178 -17.76 -3.23 -7.20
CA ASN A 178 -18.71 -3.45 -8.30
C ASN A 178 -18.56 -2.44 -9.44
N ALA A 179 -18.30 -1.16 -9.12
CA ALA A 179 -18.12 -0.12 -10.13
C ALA A 179 -16.81 -0.28 -10.93
N LEU A 180 -15.79 -0.86 -10.30
CA LEU A 180 -14.48 -1.07 -10.92
C LEU A 180 -14.33 -2.47 -11.56
N ARG A 181 -15.35 -3.30 -11.55
CA ARG A 181 -15.31 -4.70 -12.03
C ARG A 181 -14.79 -4.83 -13.46
N ASP A 182 -15.32 -4.00 -14.35
CA ASP A 182 -14.99 -4.03 -15.77
C ASP A 182 -13.61 -3.41 -16.09
N LEU A 183 -12.98 -2.77 -15.11
CA LEU A 183 -11.64 -2.21 -15.23
C LEU A 183 -10.53 -3.23 -14.96
N ASN A 184 -10.87 -4.50 -14.74
CA ASN A 184 -9.90 -5.57 -14.46
C ASN A 184 -8.85 -5.17 -13.40
N ILE A 185 -9.35 -4.69 -12.23
CA ILE A 185 -8.49 -4.31 -11.11
C ILE A 185 -7.90 -5.58 -10.49
N ARG A 186 -6.57 -5.62 -10.34
CA ARG A 186 -5.87 -6.80 -9.82
C ARG A 186 -6.25 -7.12 -8.37
N TRP A 187 -6.33 -6.10 -7.52
CA TRP A 187 -6.95 -6.17 -6.18
C TRP A 187 -7.30 -4.77 -5.66
N LEU A 188 -8.28 -4.74 -4.75
CA LEU A 188 -8.50 -3.62 -3.84
C LEU A 188 -7.78 -3.92 -2.53
N GLU A 189 -6.95 -2.99 -2.07
CA GLU A 189 -6.35 -3.05 -0.75
C GLU A 189 -7.31 -2.40 0.26
N ILE A 190 -7.77 -3.19 1.21
CA ILE A 190 -8.73 -2.78 2.23
C ILE A 190 -8.22 -3.20 3.60
N ASP A 191 -8.19 -2.28 4.56
CA ASP A 191 -7.66 -2.52 5.90
C ASP A 191 -8.79 -2.89 6.89
N VAL A 192 -9.65 -3.82 6.52
CA VAL A 192 -10.70 -4.37 7.38
C VAL A 192 -10.12 -5.53 8.16
N LEU A 193 -10.21 -5.49 9.50
CA LEU A 193 -9.67 -6.52 10.39
C LEU A 193 -10.67 -7.63 10.71
N ASP A 194 -11.95 -7.39 10.50
CA ASP A 194 -13.02 -8.38 10.76
C ASP A 194 -13.11 -9.39 9.60
N ALA A 195 -12.87 -10.65 9.92
CA ALA A 195 -12.84 -11.73 8.92
C ALA A 195 -14.21 -12.01 8.29
N ASP A 196 -15.30 -11.81 9.03
CA ASP A 196 -16.64 -12.01 8.51
C ASP A 196 -17.01 -10.90 7.53
N VAL A 197 -16.66 -9.65 7.86
CA VAL A 197 -16.81 -8.51 6.95
C VAL A 197 -15.98 -8.68 5.67
N LEU A 198 -14.74 -9.15 5.78
CA LEU A 198 -13.89 -9.45 4.60
C LEU A 198 -14.51 -10.54 3.73
N ARG A 199 -15.09 -11.58 4.33
CA ARG A 199 -15.80 -12.63 3.58
C ARG A 199 -17.00 -12.05 2.84
N ASP A 200 -17.83 -11.25 3.51
CA ASP A 200 -19.00 -10.62 2.90
C ASP A 200 -18.63 -9.71 1.71
N ILE A 201 -17.54 -8.95 1.84
CA ILE A 201 -17.03 -8.12 0.73
C ILE A 201 -16.60 -8.99 -0.46
N ARG A 202 -15.94 -10.11 -0.19
CA ARG A 202 -15.44 -11.01 -1.24
C ARG A 202 -16.55 -11.74 -2.00
N GLU A 203 -17.68 -12.04 -1.33
CA GLU A 203 -18.78 -12.82 -1.88
C GLU A 203 -19.78 -11.98 -2.69
N LYS A 204 -19.70 -10.66 -2.63
CA LYS A 204 -20.60 -9.71 -3.32
C LYS A 204 -19.90 -8.94 -4.42
#